data_5ce2e12e877f14727449368b0f1de986
#
_entry.id   5ce2e12e877f14727449368b0f1de986
#
_cell.length_a   1.000
_cell.length_b   1.000
_cell.length_c   1.000
_cell.angle_alpha   90.00
_cell.angle_beta   90.00
_cell.angle_gamma   90.00
#
_symmetry.space_group_name_H-M   'P 1'
#
loop_
_entity.id
_entity.type
_entity.pdbx_description
1 polymer ?
#
loop_
_entity_poly.entity_id
_entity_poly.type
_entity_poly.pdbx_seq_one_letter_code
_entity_poly.pdbx_strand_id
1 'polypeptide(L)'
;LDWLNDTFYYYSPQSLMTASDEAIEEADRIFYEDIKNAVDPDGFYAYGYHIDKAVTRNKWYPLSGDQCLHQWLLIGAVALKCSIKKEQSDYDLLERLNNAGCSLITNEGKLLRGRTAWYQEGEKGEWKRTLYEVNSKNVSGDQLGGFVFGTSLVKFLNKNNELSISPQTCQLIDSAFKRLYWNMRSNSMKLTGLDGVPSTSEFPYWSWKAING
;
A
#
# COMPACT_ATOMS: atom_id res chain seq x y z
N LEU A 1 25.78 6.60 -4.89
CA LEU A 1 25.33 7.31 -3.65
C LEU A 1 24.91 8.76 -3.95
N ASP A 2 25.30 9.32 -5.11
CA ASP A 2 25.00 10.74 -5.45
C ASP A 2 23.52 11.01 -5.79
N TRP A 3 22.81 10.04 -6.35
CA TRP A 3 21.37 10.19 -6.63
C TRP A 3 20.50 10.32 -5.38
N LEU A 4 20.93 9.79 -4.24
CA LEU A 4 20.24 9.99 -2.95
C LEU A 4 20.37 11.43 -2.46
N ASN A 5 21.52 12.07 -2.69
CA ASN A 5 21.72 13.46 -2.34
C ASN A 5 20.86 14.40 -3.21
N ASP A 6 20.74 14.16 -4.51
CA ASP A 6 19.95 15.01 -5.41
C ASP A 6 18.44 14.92 -5.11
N THR A 7 17.94 13.78 -4.69
CA THR A 7 16.50 13.62 -4.38
C THR A 7 16.14 14.26 -3.04
N PHE A 8 17.05 14.30 -2.06
CA PHE A 8 16.81 14.94 -0.76
C PHE A 8 16.99 16.46 -0.77
N TYR A 9 17.69 17.04 -1.77
CA TYR A 9 17.87 18.49 -1.87
C TYR A 9 16.61 19.26 -2.28
N TYR A 10 15.65 18.61 -2.96
CA TYR A 10 14.39 19.24 -3.38
C TYR A 10 13.34 19.36 -2.27
N TYR A 11 13.47 18.56 -1.22
CA TYR A 11 12.60 18.65 -0.04
C TYR A 11 13.48 18.85 1.20
N SER A 12 14.02 20.07 1.35
CA SER A 12 14.73 20.36 2.60
C SER A 12 13.72 20.27 3.76
N PRO A 13 14.09 19.67 4.91
CA PRO A 13 13.24 19.69 6.10
C PRO A 13 12.77 21.12 6.46
N GLN A 14 13.54 22.14 6.11
CA GLN A 14 13.21 23.53 6.31
C GLN A 14 12.02 24.02 5.48
N SER A 15 11.80 23.50 4.26
CA SER A 15 10.61 23.87 3.47
C SER A 15 9.32 23.26 4.03
N LEU A 16 9.39 22.12 4.71
CA LEU A 16 8.27 21.51 5.43
C LEU A 16 8.00 22.23 6.78
N MET A 17 9.05 22.77 7.40
CA MET A 17 8.91 23.51 8.68
C MET A 17 8.36 24.93 8.52
N THR A 18 8.25 25.42 7.28
CA THR A 18 7.72 26.78 6.99
C THR A 18 6.31 26.76 6.36
N ALA A 19 5.71 25.59 6.17
CA ALA A 19 4.32 25.49 5.74
C ALA A 19 3.41 26.04 6.85
N SER A 20 2.50 26.97 6.51
CA SER A 20 1.52 27.44 7.48
C SER A 20 0.54 26.32 7.85
N ASP A 21 -0.08 26.43 9.02
CA ASP A 21 -1.08 25.44 9.47
C ASP A 21 -2.22 25.32 8.44
N GLU A 22 -2.62 26.44 7.81
CA GLU A 22 -3.65 26.43 6.76
C GLU A 22 -3.19 25.64 5.51
N ALA A 23 -1.91 25.74 5.13
CA ALA A 23 -1.37 24.98 4.00
C ALA A 23 -1.31 23.48 4.30
N ILE A 24 -1.02 23.10 5.54
CA ILE A 24 -1.03 21.71 6.01
C ILE A 24 -2.47 21.17 6.05
N GLU A 25 -3.42 21.95 6.55
CA GLU A 25 -4.84 21.56 6.58
C GLU A 25 -5.42 21.43 5.18
N GLU A 26 -5.08 22.33 4.25
CA GLU A 26 -5.53 22.25 2.87
C GLU A 26 -4.91 21.03 2.14
N ALA A 27 -3.62 20.77 2.34
CA ALA A 27 -2.97 19.57 1.81
C ALA A 27 -3.61 18.28 2.35
N ASP A 28 -3.96 18.26 3.64
CA ASP A 28 -4.65 17.15 4.28
C ASP A 28 -6.06 16.95 3.71
N ARG A 29 -6.81 18.04 3.48
CA ARG A 29 -8.14 18.02 2.87
C ARG A 29 -8.10 17.45 1.44
N ILE A 30 -7.19 17.96 0.60
CA ILE A 30 -7.00 17.51 -0.79
C ILE A 30 -6.60 16.02 -0.79
N PHE A 31 -5.63 15.65 0.04
CA PHE A 31 -5.20 14.27 0.18
C PHE A 31 -6.36 13.33 0.54
N TYR A 32 -7.24 13.76 1.46
CA TYR A 32 -8.41 12.96 1.84
C TYR A 32 -9.45 12.81 0.75
N GLU A 33 -9.73 13.88 0.02
CA GLU A 33 -10.67 13.84 -1.09
C GLU A 33 -10.16 12.92 -2.21
N ASP A 34 -8.88 13.02 -2.54
CA ASP A 34 -8.25 12.19 -3.56
C ASP A 34 -8.15 10.73 -3.14
N ILE A 35 -7.75 10.44 -1.90
CA ILE A 35 -7.71 9.08 -1.36
C ILE A 35 -9.09 8.45 -1.31
N LYS A 36 -10.09 9.19 -0.84
CA LYS A 36 -11.46 8.69 -0.76
C LYS A 36 -11.98 8.20 -2.11
N ASN A 37 -11.49 8.82 -3.19
CA ASN A 37 -11.81 8.45 -4.56
C ASN A 37 -10.86 7.39 -5.15
N ALA A 38 -9.62 7.34 -4.67
CA ALA A 38 -8.59 6.43 -5.18
C ALA A 38 -8.55 5.06 -4.47
N VAL A 39 -9.24 4.91 -3.33
CA VAL A 39 -9.33 3.63 -2.62
C VAL A 39 -10.66 2.95 -2.94
N ASP A 40 -10.59 1.73 -3.43
CA ASP A 40 -11.78 0.95 -3.74
C ASP A 40 -12.49 0.45 -2.45
N PRO A 41 -13.73 -0.06 -2.54
CA PRO A 41 -14.48 -0.56 -1.38
C PRO A 41 -13.78 -1.66 -0.58
N ASP A 42 -12.89 -2.44 -1.20
CA ASP A 42 -12.11 -3.48 -0.53
C ASP A 42 -10.79 -2.95 0.09
N GLY A 43 -10.48 -1.66 -0.09
CA GLY A 43 -9.29 -1.01 0.48
C GLY A 43 -8.06 -1.01 -0.43
N PHE A 44 -8.19 -1.30 -1.71
CA PHE A 44 -7.07 -1.21 -2.65
C PHE A 44 -6.96 0.18 -3.24
N TYR A 45 -5.74 0.69 -3.26
CA TYR A 45 -5.41 1.92 -3.98
C TYR A 45 -5.52 1.71 -5.50
N ALA A 46 -6.08 2.67 -6.18
CA ALA A 46 -6.11 2.75 -7.64
C ALA A 46 -5.79 4.19 -8.07
N TYR A 47 -5.27 4.38 -9.29
CA TYR A 47 -4.98 5.73 -9.82
C TYR A 47 -6.21 6.57 -10.12
N GLY A 48 -7.38 6.04 -9.88
CA GLY A 48 -8.64 6.67 -10.13
C GLY A 48 -9.75 5.63 -10.24
N TYR A 49 -10.92 6.08 -10.60
CA TYR A 49 -12.06 5.22 -10.84
C TYR A 49 -12.91 5.76 -11.99
N HIS A 50 -13.59 4.88 -12.67
CA HIS A 50 -14.59 5.25 -13.65
C HIS A 50 -15.98 4.90 -13.13
N ILE A 51 -16.91 5.85 -13.24
CA ILE A 51 -18.32 5.61 -12.99
C ILE A 51 -19.01 5.59 -14.33
N ASP A 52 -19.61 4.48 -14.70
CA ASP A 52 -20.51 4.43 -15.83
C ASP A 52 -21.87 4.99 -15.41
N LYS A 53 -22.07 6.28 -15.69
CA LYS A 53 -23.33 6.97 -15.38
C LYS A 53 -24.47 6.61 -16.33
N ALA A 54 -24.16 6.03 -17.49
CA ALA A 54 -25.13 5.83 -18.56
C ALA A 54 -25.93 4.54 -18.40
N VAL A 55 -25.38 3.52 -17.79
CA VAL A 55 -25.98 2.19 -17.83
C VAL A 55 -26.39 1.65 -16.47
N THR A 56 -25.72 1.96 -15.39
CA THR A 56 -26.09 1.53 -14.04
C THR A 56 -24.93 1.83 -13.08
N ARG A 57 -25.10 2.42 -11.99
CA ARG A 57 -24.38 2.40 -10.73
C ARG A 57 -23.16 1.45 -10.65
N ASN A 58 -22.36 1.37 -11.74
CA ASN A 58 -21.16 0.55 -11.82
C ASN A 58 -19.92 1.40 -11.58
N LYS A 59 -19.01 0.91 -10.77
CA LYS A 59 -17.73 1.53 -10.47
C LYS A 59 -16.62 0.57 -10.85
N TRP A 60 -15.65 1.08 -11.59
CA TRP A 60 -14.51 0.31 -12.03
C TRP A 60 -13.21 0.97 -11.60
N TYR A 61 -12.34 0.19 -10.99
CA TYR A 61 -11.02 0.59 -10.54
C TYR A 61 -9.97 -0.07 -11.43
N PRO A 62 -9.32 0.70 -12.32
CA PRO A 62 -8.39 0.16 -13.30
C PRO A 62 -7.13 -0.40 -12.66
N LEU A 63 -6.56 -1.39 -13.33
CA LEU A 63 -5.29 -1.97 -12.97
C LEU A 63 -4.15 -0.97 -13.17
N SER A 64 -3.38 -0.75 -12.11
CA SER A 64 -2.10 -0.07 -12.18
C SER A 64 -0.96 -1.08 -12.10
N GLY A 65 0.06 -0.92 -12.94
CA GLY A 65 1.28 -1.73 -12.90
C GLY A 65 2.03 -1.62 -11.56
N ASP A 66 1.85 -0.50 -10.85
CA ASP A 66 2.56 -0.19 -9.62
C ASP A 66 1.61 -0.11 -8.40
N GLN A 67 0.42 -0.71 -8.51
CA GLN A 67 -0.56 -0.68 -7.42
C GLN A 67 0.01 -1.18 -6.10
N CYS A 68 0.80 -2.26 -6.11
CA CYS A 68 1.41 -2.80 -4.91
C CYS A 68 2.37 -1.79 -4.25
N LEU A 69 3.21 -1.11 -5.03
CA LEU A 69 4.09 -0.05 -4.53
C LEU A 69 3.26 1.07 -3.87
N HIS A 70 2.31 1.62 -4.60
CA HIS A 70 1.51 2.75 -4.12
C HIS A 70 0.59 2.39 -2.95
N GLN A 71 0.07 1.16 -2.91
CA GLN A 71 -0.69 0.65 -1.76
C GLN A 71 0.11 0.78 -0.46
N TRP A 72 1.36 0.35 -0.48
CA TRP A 72 2.20 0.36 0.71
C TRP A 72 2.76 1.74 1.05
N LEU A 73 2.99 2.59 0.06
CA LEU A 73 3.31 4.01 0.30
C LEU A 73 2.13 4.72 0.97
N LEU A 74 0.91 4.47 0.51
CA LEU A 74 -0.30 5.01 1.11
C LEU A 74 -0.50 4.50 2.54
N ILE A 75 -0.29 3.20 2.80
CA ILE A 75 -0.34 2.64 4.16
C ILE A 75 0.63 3.38 5.08
N GLY A 76 1.85 3.63 4.63
CA GLY A 76 2.84 4.40 5.38
C GLY A 76 2.38 5.83 5.68
N ALA A 77 1.84 6.53 4.69
CA ALA A 77 1.34 7.90 4.84
C ALA A 77 0.16 7.97 5.83
N VAL A 78 -0.83 7.06 5.71
CA VAL A 78 -1.97 7.02 6.63
C VAL A 78 -1.54 6.61 8.04
N ALA A 79 -0.55 5.71 8.19
CA ALA A 79 0.00 5.36 9.50
C ALA A 79 0.65 6.56 10.21
N LEU A 80 1.43 7.38 9.47
CA LEU A 80 1.97 8.63 10.00
C LEU A 80 0.85 9.59 10.42
N LYS A 81 -0.19 9.73 9.59
CA LYS A 81 -1.33 10.57 9.95
C LYS A 81 -2.03 10.08 11.23
N CYS A 82 -2.29 8.78 11.36
CA CYS A 82 -2.87 8.18 12.56
C CYS A 82 -2.01 8.45 13.80
N SER A 83 -0.67 8.46 13.67
CA SER A 83 0.21 8.72 14.80
C SER A 83 0.13 10.17 15.30
N ILE A 84 -0.23 11.11 14.42
CA ILE A 84 -0.33 12.55 14.72
C ILE A 84 -1.75 12.92 15.15
N LYS A 85 -2.75 12.65 14.30
CA LYS A 85 -4.13 13.13 14.51
C LYS A 85 -5.01 12.20 15.35
N LYS A 86 -4.74 10.89 15.34
CA LYS A 86 -5.46 9.87 16.13
C LYS A 86 -6.98 9.84 15.90
N GLU A 87 -7.42 10.12 14.68
CA GLU A 87 -8.83 10.08 14.31
C GLU A 87 -9.27 8.63 13.98
N GLN A 88 -10.45 8.21 14.48
CA GLN A 88 -10.94 6.85 14.28
C GLN A 88 -11.11 6.51 12.79
N SER A 89 -11.59 7.44 11.99
CA SER A 89 -11.74 7.25 10.53
C SER A 89 -10.43 6.92 9.82
N ASP A 90 -9.30 7.45 10.31
CA ASP A 90 -7.97 7.17 9.77
C ASP A 90 -7.51 5.76 10.14
N TYR A 91 -7.78 5.34 11.37
CA TYR A 91 -7.51 3.97 11.80
C TYR A 91 -8.34 2.94 11.01
N ASP A 92 -9.62 3.23 10.77
CA ASP A 92 -10.50 2.37 9.97
C ASP A 92 -9.99 2.26 8.51
N LEU A 93 -9.53 3.37 7.94
CA LEU A 93 -8.89 3.40 6.64
C LEU A 93 -7.59 2.61 6.64
N LEU A 94 -6.72 2.82 7.63
CA LEU A 94 -5.44 2.13 7.77
C LEU A 94 -5.63 0.60 7.86
N GLU A 95 -6.62 0.15 8.62
CA GLU A 95 -6.93 -1.27 8.76
C GLU A 95 -7.38 -1.89 7.43
N ARG A 96 -8.29 -1.21 6.71
CA ARG A 96 -8.73 -1.64 5.37
C ARG A 96 -7.56 -1.70 4.39
N LEU A 97 -6.72 -0.67 4.36
CA LEU A 97 -5.54 -0.61 3.50
C LEU A 97 -4.54 -1.74 3.79
N ASN A 98 -4.29 -2.05 5.08
CA ASN A 98 -3.40 -3.15 5.47
C ASN A 98 -3.97 -4.52 5.04
N ASN A 99 -5.28 -4.74 5.23
CA ASN A 99 -5.94 -5.96 4.78
C ASN A 99 -5.80 -6.16 3.27
N ALA A 100 -6.05 -5.11 2.50
CA ALA A 100 -5.89 -5.12 1.05
C ALA A 100 -4.42 -5.34 0.65
N GLY A 101 -3.49 -4.58 1.22
CA GLY A 101 -2.07 -4.69 0.93
C GLY A 101 -1.49 -6.08 1.21
N CYS A 102 -1.83 -6.66 2.36
CA CYS A 102 -1.40 -8.01 2.72
C CYS A 102 -1.96 -9.09 1.78
N SER A 103 -3.12 -8.87 1.18
CA SER A 103 -3.72 -9.79 0.20
C SER A 103 -3.02 -9.76 -1.17
N LEU A 104 -2.17 -8.76 -1.44
CA LEU A 104 -1.27 -8.76 -2.60
C LEU A 104 -0.11 -9.76 -2.45
N ILE A 105 0.01 -10.41 -1.30
CA ILE A 105 0.94 -11.52 -1.08
C ILE A 105 0.14 -12.79 -0.90
N THR A 106 0.25 -13.70 -1.86
CA THR A 106 -0.51 -14.96 -1.86
C THR A 106 -0.13 -15.86 -0.68
N ASN A 107 -0.89 -16.92 -0.47
CA ASN A 107 -0.57 -17.92 0.57
C ASN A 107 0.78 -18.60 0.33
N GLU A 108 1.20 -18.73 -0.93
CA GLU A 108 2.50 -19.26 -1.33
C GLU A 108 3.62 -18.23 -1.27
N GLY A 109 3.32 -17.00 -0.85
CA GLY A 109 4.28 -15.91 -0.74
C GLY A 109 4.66 -15.27 -2.08
N LYS A 110 3.86 -15.44 -3.12
CA LYS A 110 4.06 -14.77 -4.41
C LYS A 110 3.50 -13.36 -4.34
N LEU A 111 4.19 -12.43 -4.99
CA LEU A 111 3.77 -11.03 -5.03
C LEU A 111 2.83 -10.78 -6.21
N LEU A 112 1.77 -10.01 -5.97
CA LEU A 112 0.89 -9.48 -7.00
C LEU A 112 1.25 -8.01 -7.26
N ARG A 113 1.32 -7.60 -8.53
CA ARG A 113 1.52 -6.18 -8.88
C ARG A 113 0.31 -5.33 -8.54
N GLY A 114 -0.87 -5.90 -8.71
CA GLY A 114 -2.12 -5.23 -8.44
C GLY A 114 -3.32 -5.98 -8.97
N ARG A 115 -4.47 -5.35 -8.90
CA ARG A 115 -5.73 -5.88 -9.42
C ARG A 115 -6.62 -4.79 -10.00
N THR A 116 -7.44 -5.15 -10.97
CA THR A 116 -8.61 -4.38 -11.42
C THR A 116 -9.85 -4.97 -10.78
N ALA A 117 -10.74 -4.14 -10.31
CA ALA A 117 -11.99 -4.58 -9.71
C ALA A 117 -13.18 -3.79 -10.24
N TRP A 118 -14.31 -4.48 -10.39
CA TRP A 118 -15.60 -3.93 -10.76
C TRP A 118 -16.57 -4.08 -9.61
N TYR A 119 -17.32 -3.03 -9.34
CA TYR A 119 -18.32 -2.98 -8.29
C TYR A 119 -19.65 -2.51 -8.87
N GLN A 120 -20.73 -3.05 -8.33
CA GLN A 120 -22.09 -2.61 -8.59
C GLN A 120 -22.70 -2.06 -7.29
N GLU A 121 -23.33 -0.91 -7.37
CA GLU A 121 -24.07 -0.33 -6.27
C GLU A 121 -25.38 -1.06 -6.05
N GLY A 122 -25.62 -1.53 -4.83
CA GLY A 122 -26.90 -2.12 -4.44
C GLY A 122 -27.95 -1.06 -4.11
N GLU A 123 -29.15 -1.53 -3.78
CA GLU A 123 -30.31 -0.65 -3.50
C GLU A 123 -30.11 0.28 -2.30
N LYS A 124 -29.29 -0.14 -1.35
CA LYS A 124 -28.98 0.62 -0.12
C LYS A 124 -27.70 1.46 -0.23
N GLY A 125 -27.15 1.60 -1.44
CA GLY A 125 -25.89 2.34 -1.68
C GLY A 125 -24.62 1.57 -1.32
N GLU A 126 -24.71 0.30 -0.95
CA GLU A 126 -23.54 -0.55 -0.75
C GLU A 126 -22.91 -0.97 -2.07
N TRP A 127 -21.57 -0.99 -2.13
CA TRP A 127 -20.84 -1.44 -3.30
C TRP A 127 -20.48 -2.92 -3.17
N LYS A 128 -20.94 -3.75 -4.10
CA LYS A 128 -20.62 -5.18 -4.17
C LYS A 128 -19.68 -5.45 -5.33
N ARG A 129 -18.57 -6.11 -5.02
CA ARG A 129 -17.63 -6.55 -6.05
C ARG A 129 -18.26 -7.61 -6.92
N THR A 130 -18.27 -7.39 -8.23
CA THR A 130 -18.84 -8.31 -9.23
C THR A 130 -17.76 -9.12 -9.93
N LEU A 131 -16.60 -8.50 -10.18
CA LEU A 131 -15.47 -9.14 -10.86
C LEU A 131 -14.17 -8.50 -10.38
N TYR A 132 -13.08 -9.27 -10.43
CA TYR A 132 -11.73 -8.73 -10.33
C TYR A 132 -10.76 -9.56 -11.17
N GLU A 133 -9.70 -8.92 -11.63
CA GLU A 133 -8.56 -9.52 -12.31
C GLU A 133 -7.27 -9.15 -11.59
N VAL A 134 -6.33 -10.07 -11.51
CA VAL A 134 -5.03 -9.84 -10.89
C VAL A 134 -3.94 -9.73 -11.94
N ASN A 135 -3.00 -8.80 -11.73
CA ASN A 135 -1.75 -8.74 -12.45
C ASN A 135 -0.61 -9.22 -11.56
N SER A 136 0.12 -10.19 -12.04
CA SER A 136 1.26 -10.77 -11.33
C SER A 136 2.48 -10.97 -12.23
N LYS A 137 2.41 -10.52 -13.47
CA LYS A 137 3.54 -10.61 -14.40
C LYS A 137 4.54 -9.49 -14.12
N ASN A 138 5.82 -9.81 -14.31
CA ASN A 138 6.91 -8.84 -14.20
C ASN A 138 6.94 -8.11 -12.84
N VAL A 139 6.78 -8.83 -11.75
CA VAL A 139 6.99 -8.27 -10.40
C VAL A 139 8.42 -7.74 -10.28
N SER A 140 8.61 -6.64 -9.59
CA SER A 140 9.86 -5.89 -9.54
C SER A 140 10.25 -5.47 -8.12
N GLY A 141 11.49 -5.06 -7.94
CA GLY A 141 12.04 -4.71 -6.63
C GLY A 141 11.42 -3.48 -5.98
N ASP A 142 10.89 -2.54 -6.79
CA ASP A 142 10.17 -1.35 -6.30
C ASP A 142 8.88 -1.71 -5.55
N GLN A 143 8.16 -2.73 -6.02
CA GLN A 143 6.96 -3.23 -5.33
C GLN A 143 7.31 -3.86 -3.97
N LEU A 144 8.41 -4.59 -3.91
CA LEU A 144 8.95 -5.06 -2.64
C LEU A 144 9.41 -3.90 -1.77
N GLY A 145 10.05 -2.88 -2.35
CA GLY A 145 10.46 -1.66 -1.66
C GLY A 145 9.29 -0.98 -0.97
N GLY A 146 8.17 -0.81 -1.68
CA GLY A 146 6.93 -0.30 -1.10
C GLY A 146 6.44 -1.13 0.08
N PHE A 147 6.35 -2.46 -0.10
CA PHE A 147 5.95 -3.38 0.98
C PHE A 147 6.82 -3.25 2.22
N VAL A 148 8.14 -3.27 2.05
CA VAL A 148 9.10 -3.15 3.15
C VAL A 148 8.96 -1.79 3.84
N PHE A 149 8.86 -0.70 3.09
CA PHE A 149 8.68 0.64 3.63
C PHE A 149 7.40 0.75 4.48
N GLY A 150 6.24 0.41 3.89
CA GLY A 150 4.96 0.55 4.57
C GLY A 150 4.84 -0.32 5.83
N THR A 151 5.24 -1.60 5.73
CA THR A 151 5.20 -2.51 6.88
C THR A 151 6.18 -2.09 7.98
N SER A 152 7.40 -1.66 7.63
CA SER A 152 8.39 -1.22 8.61
C SER A 152 7.94 0.01 9.36
N LEU A 153 7.35 0.98 8.66
CA LEU A 153 6.84 2.21 9.27
C LEU A 153 5.67 1.92 10.22
N VAL A 154 4.68 1.12 9.80
CA VAL A 154 3.56 0.71 10.65
C VAL A 154 4.07 0.01 11.91
N LYS A 155 5.01 -0.94 11.77
CA LYS A 155 5.57 -1.67 12.91
C LYS A 155 6.41 -0.78 13.83
N PHE A 156 7.19 0.14 13.26
CA PHE A 156 7.99 1.10 14.03
C PHE A 156 7.10 2.01 14.89
N LEU A 157 6.09 2.63 14.29
CA LEU A 157 5.16 3.51 15.02
C LEU A 157 4.37 2.74 16.09
N ASN A 158 3.91 1.53 15.77
CA ASN A 158 3.20 0.69 16.75
C ASN A 158 4.10 0.25 17.91
N LYS A 159 5.35 -0.12 17.66
CA LYS A 159 6.34 -0.48 18.69
C LYS A 159 6.65 0.68 19.63
N ASN A 160 6.66 1.90 19.11
CA ASN A 160 6.93 3.11 19.89
C ASN A 160 5.67 3.68 20.59
N ASN A 161 4.53 3.01 20.52
CA ASN A 161 3.24 3.46 21.04
C ASN A 161 2.73 4.79 20.41
N GLU A 162 3.23 5.14 19.23
CA GLU A 162 2.77 6.28 18.45
C GLU A 162 1.53 5.94 17.61
N LEU A 163 1.39 4.65 17.25
CA LEU A 163 0.28 4.09 16.50
C LEU A 163 -0.30 2.90 17.27
N SER A 164 -1.63 2.76 17.29
CA SER A 164 -2.31 1.61 17.90
C SER A 164 -3.10 0.85 16.83
N ILE A 165 -2.51 -0.22 16.29
CA ILE A 165 -3.19 -1.13 15.36
C ILE A 165 -3.67 -2.38 16.06
N SER A 166 -4.70 -3.03 15.52
CA SER A 166 -5.25 -4.24 16.11
C SER A 166 -4.21 -5.38 16.12
N PRO A 167 -4.23 -6.28 17.13
CA PRO A 167 -3.39 -7.48 17.12
C PRO A 167 -3.57 -8.34 15.86
N GLN A 168 -4.78 -8.36 15.31
CA GLN A 168 -5.10 -9.06 14.07
C GLN A 168 -4.36 -8.47 12.88
N THR A 169 -4.32 -7.14 12.75
CA THR A 169 -3.56 -6.44 11.70
C THR A 169 -2.06 -6.68 11.85
N CYS A 170 -1.53 -6.66 13.08
CA CYS A 170 -0.13 -7.02 13.34
C CYS A 170 0.18 -8.45 12.84
N GLN A 171 -0.64 -9.42 13.20
CA GLN A 171 -0.47 -10.82 12.79
C GLN A 171 -0.58 -10.99 11.27
N LEU A 172 -1.47 -10.26 10.63
CA LEU A 172 -1.65 -10.28 9.18
C LEU A 172 -0.39 -9.79 8.45
N ILE A 173 0.17 -8.65 8.89
CA ILE A 173 1.42 -8.09 8.36
C ILE A 173 2.58 -9.08 8.56
N ASP A 174 2.73 -9.63 9.77
CA ASP A 174 3.79 -10.60 10.06
C ASP A 174 3.67 -11.88 9.23
N SER A 175 2.44 -12.34 9.02
CA SER A 175 2.17 -13.52 8.19
C SER A 175 2.48 -13.26 6.72
N ALA A 176 2.09 -12.10 6.19
CA ALA A 176 2.40 -11.69 4.83
C ALA A 176 3.91 -11.60 4.61
N PHE A 177 4.63 -10.98 5.56
CA PHE A 177 6.08 -10.87 5.52
C PHE A 177 6.77 -12.25 5.54
N LYS A 178 6.35 -13.15 6.44
CA LYS A 178 6.89 -14.51 6.53
C LYS A 178 6.68 -15.30 5.23
N ARG A 179 5.48 -15.25 4.66
CA ARG A 179 5.18 -15.93 3.38
C ARG A 179 6.07 -15.43 2.26
N LEU A 180 6.17 -14.11 2.10
CA LEU A 180 7.01 -13.50 1.08
C LEU A 180 8.49 -13.86 1.27
N TYR A 181 9.01 -13.75 2.50
CA TYR A 181 10.38 -14.12 2.83
C TYR A 181 10.71 -15.58 2.49
N TRP A 182 9.86 -16.52 2.89
CA TRP A 182 10.10 -17.92 2.61
C TRP A 182 10.03 -18.24 1.12
N ASN A 183 9.12 -17.61 0.38
CA ASN A 183 9.07 -17.75 -1.07
C ASN A 183 10.36 -17.23 -1.72
N MET A 184 10.80 -16.03 -1.36
CA MET A 184 12.05 -15.48 -1.88
C MET A 184 13.26 -16.33 -1.53
N ARG A 185 13.34 -16.80 -0.29
CA ARG A 185 14.43 -17.69 0.14
C ARG A 185 14.49 -18.97 -0.69
N SER A 186 13.35 -19.56 -1.01
CA SER A 186 13.25 -20.75 -1.87
C SER A 186 13.62 -20.48 -3.33
N ASN A 187 13.58 -19.23 -3.77
CA ASN A 187 13.83 -18.79 -5.14
C ASN A 187 15.14 -17.97 -5.25
N SER A 188 16.18 -18.31 -4.48
CA SER A 188 17.47 -17.64 -4.49
C SER A 188 17.38 -16.14 -4.24
N MET A 189 16.50 -15.73 -3.33
CA MET A 189 16.21 -14.33 -2.96
C MET A 189 15.59 -13.49 -4.10
N LYS A 190 14.96 -14.13 -5.07
CA LYS A 190 14.23 -13.46 -6.15
C LYS A 190 12.74 -13.44 -5.87
N LEU A 191 12.10 -12.32 -6.23
CA LEU A 191 10.64 -12.22 -6.21
C LEU A 191 10.03 -13.11 -7.30
N THR A 192 8.87 -13.68 -7.01
CA THR A 192 8.07 -14.40 -7.99
C THR A 192 6.63 -13.89 -8.00
N GLY A 193 6.08 -13.73 -9.21
CA GLY A 193 4.65 -13.54 -9.44
C GLY A 193 3.91 -14.87 -9.56
N LEU A 194 2.61 -14.82 -9.89
CA LEU A 194 1.80 -16.04 -10.10
C LEU A 194 2.27 -16.88 -11.31
N ASP A 195 2.91 -16.25 -12.28
CA ASP A 195 3.53 -16.91 -13.43
C ASP A 195 4.72 -17.82 -13.04
N GLY A 196 5.19 -17.68 -11.79
CA GLY A 196 6.33 -18.43 -11.28
C GLY A 196 7.68 -17.99 -11.86
N VAL A 197 7.71 -16.96 -12.70
CA VAL A 197 8.94 -16.42 -13.28
C VAL A 197 9.64 -15.55 -12.23
N PRO A 198 10.88 -15.84 -11.85
CA PRO A 198 11.62 -15.00 -10.94
C PRO A 198 11.87 -13.61 -11.55
N SER A 199 11.72 -12.58 -10.73
CA SER A 199 12.09 -11.23 -11.11
C SER A 199 13.57 -11.15 -11.48
N THR A 200 13.88 -10.32 -12.48
CA THR A 200 15.28 -9.96 -12.80
C THR A 200 15.87 -9.00 -11.78
N SER A 201 15.03 -8.35 -10.96
CA SER A 201 15.48 -7.44 -9.90
C SER A 201 15.95 -8.26 -8.70
N GLU A 202 17.25 -8.19 -8.41
CA GLU A 202 17.82 -8.76 -7.18
C GLU A 202 17.65 -7.76 -6.04
N PHE A 203 17.10 -8.23 -4.92
CA PHE A 203 17.05 -7.40 -3.73
C PHE A 203 18.38 -7.51 -2.99
N PRO A 204 19.06 -6.40 -2.67
CA PRO A 204 20.35 -6.46 -1.99
C PRO A 204 20.21 -7.15 -0.63
N TYR A 205 21.04 -8.15 -0.37
CA TYR A 205 21.05 -8.94 0.86
C TYR A 205 21.11 -8.12 2.16
N TRP A 206 21.77 -6.95 2.13
CA TRP A 206 21.87 -6.06 3.28
C TRP A 206 20.55 -5.42 3.70
N SER A 207 19.58 -5.29 2.78
CA SER A 207 18.25 -4.76 3.10
C SER A 207 17.46 -5.69 4.02
N TRP A 208 17.73 -6.99 4.00
CA TRP A 208 17.11 -7.96 4.89
C TRP A 208 17.68 -7.93 6.30
N LYS A 209 18.97 -7.61 6.45
CA LYS A 209 19.58 -7.43 7.75
C LYS A 209 19.03 -6.22 8.50
N ALA A 210 18.74 -5.13 7.79
CA ALA A 210 18.18 -3.92 8.40
C ALA A 210 16.77 -4.13 8.97
N ILE A 211 16.03 -5.14 8.48
CA ILE A 211 14.65 -5.41 8.89
C ILE A 211 14.59 -6.41 10.07
N ASN A 212 15.58 -7.26 10.22
CA ASN A 212 15.61 -8.35 11.20
C ASN A 212 16.69 -8.19 12.30
N GLY A 213 17.39 -7.06 12.32
CA GLY A 213 18.44 -6.70 13.28
C GLY A 213 17.95 -6.00 14.56
#